data_7396b17d0b363d614b215d2e89d5bc10
#
_entry.id   7396b17d0b363d614b215d2e89d5bc10
#
_cell.length_a   1.000
_cell.length_b   1.000
_cell.length_c   1.000
_cell.angle_alpha   90.00
_cell.angle_beta   90.00
_cell.angle_gamma   90.00
#
_symmetry.space_group_name_H-M   'P 1'
#
loop_
_entity.id
_entity.type
_entity.pdbx_description
1 polymer ?
#
loop_
_entity_poly.entity_id
_entity_poly.type
_entity_poly.pdbx_seq_one_letter_code
_entity_poly.pdbx_strand_id
1 'polypeptide(L)'
;ANKQAKKKLVELGILNNKLKTVEFLKQYNLPYPKTQRQDENLILNYPIIAKSNVGSGSKSIVFVEDEFDLNYVKRKFPNHILQQFLPEDEGEYTCGLFCSSKGIIRHIVFRRDLMSGFSVFGQIVENDSIDRLLVKIATGLDLRGSINVQLRIVNGLPYVFEINPRFSSTVRFRDLFGFKDVLWVL
;
A
#
# COMPACT_ATOMS: atom_id res chain seq x y z
N ALA A 1 -0.13 -12.73 17.91
CA ALA A 1 -1.29 -11.82 17.94
C ALA A 1 -1.71 -11.35 16.56
N ASN A 2 -0.80 -10.90 15.70
CA ASN A 2 -1.16 -10.50 14.32
C ASN A 2 -1.20 -11.68 13.33
N LYS A 3 -1.24 -12.91 13.86
CA LYS A 3 -1.20 -14.15 13.05
C LYS A 3 -2.39 -14.28 12.10
N GLN A 4 -3.60 -13.87 12.55
CA GLN A 4 -4.81 -13.99 11.73
C GLN A 4 -4.77 -13.06 10.52
N ALA A 5 -4.41 -11.76 10.70
CA ALA A 5 -4.24 -10.85 9.58
C ALA A 5 -3.18 -11.35 8.60
N LYS A 6 -2.02 -11.81 9.10
CA LYS A 6 -0.97 -12.38 8.26
C LYS A 6 -1.46 -13.63 7.51
N LYS A 7 -2.15 -14.55 8.18
CA LYS A 7 -2.70 -15.76 7.58
C LYS A 7 -3.65 -15.42 6.43
N LYS A 8 -4.56 -14.47 6.65
CA LYS A 8 -5.53 -14.04 5.64
C LYS A 8 -4.84 -13.45 4.39
N LEU A 9 -3.84 -12.59 4.55
CA LEU A 9 -3.11 -12.03 3.42
C LEU A 9 -2.25 -13.08 2.68
N VAL A 10 -1.76 -14.10 3.41
CA VAL A 10 -1.08 -15.26 2.80
C VAL A 10 -2.06 -16.08 1.96
N GLU A 11 -3.23 -16.41 2.49
CA GLU A 11 -4.29 -17.17 1.80
C GLU A 11 -4.74 -16.47 0.50
N LEU A 12 -4.85 -15.14 0.54
CA LEU A 12 -5.19 -14.33 -0.63
C LEU A 12 -3.99 -14.07 -1.56
N GLY A 13 -2.78 -14.53 -1.20
CA GLY A 13 -1.56 -14.29 -1.95
C GLY A 13 -1.09 -12.82 -1.96
N ILE A 14 -1.72 -11.94 -1.18
CA ILE A 14 -1.43 -10.50 -1.14
C ILE A 14 -0.12 -10.22 -0.39
N LEU A 15 0.28 -11.10 0.53
CA LEU A 15 1.48 -10.92 1.33
C LEU A 15 2.71 -10.67 0.45
N ASN A 16 3.26 -9.45 0.53
CA ASN A 16 4.44 -9.03 -0.24
C ASN A 16 4.33 -9.21 -1.76
N ASN A 17 3.13 -9.31 -2.32
CA ASN A 17 2.89 -9.47 -3.75
C ASN A 17 2.00 -8.33 -4.29
N LYS A 18 2.59 -7.43 -5.06
CA LYS A 18 1.93 -6.21 -5.53
C LYS A 18 0.87 -6.48 -6.59
N LEU A 19 1.09 -7.45 -7.49
CA LEU A 19 0.08 -7.84 -8.47
C LEU A 19 -1.16 -8.42 -7.79
N LYS A 20 -0.98 -9.28 -6.78
CA LYS A 20 -2.10 -9.83 -6.00
C LYS A 20 -2.83 -8.77 -5.18
N THR A 21 -2.09 -7.77 -4.69
CA THR A 21 -2.71 -6.60 -4.05
C THR A 21 -3.61 -5.85 -5.04
N VAL A 22 -3.15 -5.64 -6.26
CA VAL A 22 -3.93 -4.98 -7.32
C VAL A 22 -5.15 -5.81 -7.71
N GLU A 23 -5.01 -7.13 -7.86
CA GLU A 23 -6.14 -8.03 -8.14
C GLU A 23 -7.23 -7.92 -7.05
N PHE A 24 -6.83 -7.93 -5.78
CA PHE A 24 -7.74 -7.74 -4.65
C PHE A 24 -8.45 -6.37 -4.73
N LEU A 25 -7.69 -5.29 -4.91
CA LEU A 25 -8.27 -3.94 -4.99
C LEU A 25 -9.25 -3.82 -6.16
N LYS A 26 -8.93 -4.41 -7.31
CA LYS A 26 -9.80 -4.48 -8.48
C LYS A 26 -11.09 -5.24 -8.19
N GLN A 27 -11.01 -6.39 -7.52
CA GLN A 27 -12.17 -7.21 -7.16
C GLN A 27 -13.19 -6.44 -6.30
N TYR A 28 -12.69 -5.56 -5.43
CA TYR A 28 -13.54 -4.77 -4.52
C TYR A 28 -13.84 -3.35 -5.03
N ASN A 29 -13.52 -3.06 -6.30
CA ASN A 29 -13.70 -1.73 -6.92
C ASN A 29 -13.06 -0.60 -6.09
N LEU A 30 -11.86 -0.83 -5.60
CA LEU A 30 -11.07 0.14 -4.84
C LEU A 30 -10.03 0.79 -5.75
N PRO A 31 -9.69 2.08 -5.57
CA PRO A 31 -8.66 2.74 -6.38
C PRO A 31 -7.27 2.13 -6.18
N TYR A 32 -6.59 1.85 -7.28
CA TYR A 32 -5.24 1.32 -7.32
C TYR A 32 -4.47 1.88 -8.53
N PRO A 33 -3.15 2.02 -8.47
CA PRO A 33 -2.37 2.40 -9.64
C PRO A 33 -2.39 1.27 -10.68
N LYS A 34 -2.68 1.60 -11.93
CA LYS A 34 -2.63 0.61 -13.02
C LYS A 34 -1.29 -0.10 -13.00
N THR A 35 -1.31 -1.42 -13.05
CA THR A 35 -0.12 -2.25 -12.85
C THR A 35 -0.14 -3.40 -13.83
N GLN A 36 1.00 -3.71 -14.44
CA GLN A 36 1.16 -4.80 -15.41
C GLN A 36 2.51 -5.51 -15.24
N ARG A 37 2.59 -6.68 -15.82
CA ARG A 37 3.86 -7.42 -15.95
C ARG A 37 4.71 -6.82 -17.08
N GLN A 38 6.02 -7.03 -17.02
CA GLN A 38 6.91 -6.54 -18.07
C GLN A 38 6.82 -7.30 -19.39
N ASP A 39 6.38 -8.55 -19.35
CA ASP A 39 6.20 -9.42 -20.50
C ASP A 39 4.91 -9.16 -21.29
N GLU A 40 4.06 -8.27 -20.79
CA GLU A 40 2.84 -7.82 -21.46
C GLU A 40 3.13 -6.60 -22.35
N ASN A 41 2.29 -6.39 -23.38
CA ASN A 41 2.33 -5.15 -24.15
C ASN A 41 2.07 -3.95 -23.26
N LEU A 42 2.90 -2.91 -23.39
CA LEU A 42 2.77 -1.71 -22.57
C LEU A 42 1.44 -1.00 -22.83
N ILE A 43 0.61 -0.89 -21.78
CA ILE A 43 -0.67 -0.16 -21.80
C ILE A 43 -0.65 1.08 -20.89
N LEU A 44 0.46 1.30 -20.20
CA LEU A 44 0.66 2.44 -19.31
C LEU A 44 1.30 3.61 -20.06
N ASN A 45 0.91 4.82 -19.70
CA ASN A 45 1.53 6.05 -20.22
C ASN A 45 2.71 6.45 -19.34
N TYR A 46 3.78 6.91 -19.96
CA TYR A 46 4.91 7.49 -19.22
C TYR A 46 4.52 8.81 -18.52
N PRO A 47 5.15 9.16 -17.38
CA PRO A 47 6.11 8.34 -16.67
C PRO A 47 5.47 7.18 -15.91
N ILE A 48 6.22 6.09 -15.75
CA ILE A 48 5.83 4.92 -14.94
C ILE A 48 6.93 4.56 -13.95
N ILE A 49 6.64 3.70 -13.00
CA ILE A 49 7.65 3.11 -12.13
C ILE A 49 7.78 1.61 -12.38
N ALA A 50 9.02 1.14 -12.36
CA ALA A 50 9.33 -0.28 -12.32
C ALA A 50 9.79 -0.67 -10.91
N LYS A 51 9.23 -1.72 -10.35
CA LYS A 51 9.57 -2.19 -8.99
C LYS A 51 9.41 -3.70 -8.87
N SER A 52 10.13 -4.30 -7.92
CA SER A 52 9.97 -5.72 -7.62
C SER A 52 8.51 -6.05 -7.27
N ASN A 53 7.96 -7.11 -7.87
CA ASN A 53 6.63 -7.62 -7.52
C ASN A 53 6.60 -8.14 -6.08
N VAL A 54 7.68 -8.77 -5.63
CA VAL A 54 7.77 -9.41 -4.31
C VAL A 54 8.74 -8.65 -3.42
N GLY A 55 8.42 -8.56 -2.14
CA GLY A 55 9.25 -7.89 -1.13
C GLY A 55 8.74 -6.52 -0.70
N SER A 56 9.42 -5.92 0.27
CA SER A 56 9.10 -4.62 0.86
C SER A 56 10.33 -3.72 0.91
N GLY A 57 10.14 -2.41 1.06
CA GLY A 57 11.22 -1.47 1.39
C GLY A 57 11.87 -0.76 0.22
N SER A 58 11.15 -0.43 -0.83
CA SER A 58 11.56 0.54 -1.91
C SER A 58 12.97 0.35 -2.52
N LYS A 59 13.64 -0.78 -2.28
CA LYS A 59 15.06 -0.98 -2.59
C LYS A 59 15.42 -1.05 -4.08
N SER A 60 14.43 -1.05 -4.97
CA SER A 60 14.66 -1.14 -6.40
C SER A 60 13.49 -0.54 -7.19
N ILE A 61 13.09 0.66 -6.82
CA ILE A 61 12.14 1.42 -7.63
C ILE A 61 12.96 2.19 -8.67
N VAL A 62 12.60 1.99 -9.95
CA VAL A 62 13.19 2.72 -11.06
C VAL A 62 12.11 3.56 -11.70
N PHE A 63 12.39 4.85 -11.86
CA PHE A 63 11.55 5.76 -12.60
C PHE A 63 11.82 5.57 -14.10
N VAL A 64 10.79 5.49 -14.90
CA VAL A 64 10.84 5.16 -16.32
C VAL A 64 10.12 6.27 -17.06
N GLU A 65 10.87 7.11 -17.77
CA GLU A 65 10.34 8.29 -18.45
C GLU A 65 9.98 8.01 -19.90
N ASP A 66 10.64 7.00 -20.51
CA ASP A 66 10.48 6.68 -21.91
C ASP A 66 10.77 5.20 -22.23
N GLU A 67 10.78 4.86 -23.51
CA GLU A 67 11.06 3.51 -23.98
C GLU A 67 12.53 3.09 -23.79
N PHE A 68 13.45 4.03 -23.76
CA PHE A 68 14.86 3.74 -23.52
C PHE A 68 15.07 3.23 -22.09
N ASP A 69 14.49 3.93 -21.12
CA ASP A 69 14.47 3.51 -19.73
C ASP A 69 13.77 2.16 -19.55
N LEU A 70 12.63 1.97 -20.23
CA LEU A 70 11.91 0.70 -20.17
C LEU A 70 12.77 -0.46 -20.67
N ASN A 71 13.50 -0.29 -21.74
CA ASN A 71 14.41 -1.31 -22.29
C ASN A 71 15.56 -1.61 -21.33
N TYR A 72 16.10 -0.59 -20.65
CA TYR A 72 17.09 -0.78 -19.60
C TYR A 72 16.51 -1.61 -18.44
N VAL A 73 15.31 -1.26 -17.96
CA VAL A 73 14.65 -1.98 -16.88
C VAL A 73 14.36 -3.43 -17.24
N LYS A 74 13.84 -3.70 -18.43
CA LYS A 74 13.56 -5.06 -18.91
C LYS A 74 14.82 -5.92 -18.90
N ARG A 75 15.95 -5.37 -19.29
CA ARG A 75 17.24 -6.08 -19.30
C ARG A 75 17.83 -6.27 -17.91
N LYS A 76 17.77 -5.24 -17.07
CA LYS A 76 18.46 -5.24 -15.76
C LYS A 76 17.63 -5.86 -14.64
N PHE A 77 16.31 -5.73 -14.73
CA PHE A 77 15.36 -6.12 -13.68
C PHE A 77 14.19 -6.96 -14.24
N PRO A 78 14.43 -8.15 -14.79
CA PRO A 78 13.42 -8.92 -15.53
C PRO A 78 12.19 -9.32 -14.70
N ASN A 79 12.30 -9.31 -13.39
CA ASN A 79 11.19 -9.67 -12.46
C ASN A 79 10.43 -8.46 -11.90
N HIS A 80 10.71 -7.26 -12.40
CA HIS A 80 9.97 -6.06 -11.98
C HIS A 80 8.60 -6.03 -12.65
N ILE A 81 7.64 -5.44 -11.97
CA ILE A 81 6.36 -5.02 -12.54
C ILE A 81 6.45 -3.55 -12.96
N LEU A 82 5.61 -3.18 -13.92
CA LEU A 82 5.41 -1.81 -14.33
C LEU A 82 4.14 -1.27 -13.67
N GLN A 83 4.21 -0.08 -13.13
CA GLN A 83 3.09 0.54 -12.45
C GLN A 83 2.98 2.02 -12.80
N GLN A 84 1.76 2.49 -12.95
CA GLN A 84 1.44 3.90 -13.10
C GLN A 84 2.15 4.71 -12.02
N PHE A 85 2.84 5.76 -12.43
CA PHE A 85 3.37 6.75 -11.49
C PHE A 85 2.22 7.52 -10.85
N LEU A 86 2.25 7.62 -9.53
CA LEU A 86 1.34 8.45 -8.77
C LEU A 86 2.12 9.66 -8.25
N PRO A 87 1.81 10.89 -8.70
CA PRO A 87 2.46 12.10 -8.19
C PRO A 87 2.24 12.27 -6.67
N GLU A 88 3.11 13.04 -6.04
CA GLU A 88 3.09 13.26 -4.59
C GLU A 88 2.41 14.57 -4.18
N ASP A 89 1.89 15.33 -5.13
CA ASP A 89 1.39 16.69 -4.94
C ASP A 89 0.29 16.77 -3.86
N GLU A 90 -0.60 15.79 -3.82
CA GLU A 90 -1.65 15.68 -2.80
C GLU A 90 -1.24 14.82 -1.59
N GLY A 91 0.02 14.35 -1.55
CA GLY A 91 0.65 13.68 -0.44
C GLY A 91 0.62 12.15 -0.47
N GLU A 92 1.54 11.58 0.32
CA GLU A 92 1.61 10.15 0.59
C GLU A 92 1.14 9.86 2.02
N TYR A 93 0.41 8.76 2.16
CA TYR A 93 -0.25 8.40 3.41
C TYR A 93 0.12 7.00 3.86
N THR A 94 0.26 6.83 5.18
CA THR A 94 0.39 5.53 5.83
C THR A 94 -0.69 5.38 6.89
N CYS A 95 -1.47 4.32 6.76
CA CYS A 95 -2.66 4.11 7.56
C CYS A 95 -2.51 2.85 8.43
N GLY A 96 -2.71 2.98 9.73
CA GLY A 96 -2.96 1.85 10.59
C GLY A 96 -4.41 1.43 10.46
N LEU A 97 -4.67 0.16 10.20
CA LEU A 97 -6.00 -0.40 10.10
C LEU A 97 -6.10 -1.64 10.97
N PHE A 98 -7.02 -1.62 11.92
CA PHE A 98 -7.26 -2.71 12.86
C PHE A 98 -8.72 -3.15 12.82
N CYS A 99 -8.93 -4.45 12.89
CA CYS A 99 -10.25 -5.02 13.14
C CYS A 99 -10.19 -6.03 14.28
N SER A 100 -11.04 -5.85 15.29
CA SER A 100 -11.14 -6.76 16.43
C SER A 100 -11.78 -8.09 16.04
N SER A 101 -11.69 -9.09 16.94
CA SER A 101 -12.41 -10.36 16.79
C SER A 101 -13.94 -10.18 16.71
N LYS A 102 -14.47 -9.09 17.28
CA LYS A 102 -15.89 -8.73 17.25
C LYS A 102 -16.29 -7.90 16.01
N GLY A 103 -15.36 -7.66 15.06
CA GLY A 103 -15.62 -6.89 13.85
C GLY A 103 -15.56 -5.36 14.02
N ILE A 104 -15.07 -4.86 15.17
CA ILE A 104 -14.92 -3.42 15.37
C ILE A 104 -13.70 -2.93 14.60
N ILE A 105 -13.92 -2.07 13.60
CA ILE A 105 -12.88 -1.48 12.78
C ILE A 105 -12.42 -0.16 13.41
N ARG A 106 -11.11 0.03 13.46
CA ARG A 106 -10.43 1.27 13.85
C ARG A 106 -9.32 1.57 12.88
N HIS A 107 -9.07 2.83 12.60
CA HIS A 107 -7.95 3.25 11.75
C HIS A 107 -7.36 4.57 12.26
N ILE A 108 -6.16 4.86 11.79
CA ILE A 108 -5.48 6.14 11.98
C ILE A 108 -4.73 6.45 10.68
N VAL A 109 -4.81 7.68 10.22
CA VAL A 109 -4.23 8.12 8.96
C VAL A 109 -3.13 9.14 9.23
N PHE A 110 -1.94 8.88 8.69
CA PHE A 110 -0.84 9.85 8.68
C PHE A 110 -0.53 10.27 7.26
N ARG A 111 -0.58 11.56 6.97
CA ARG A 111 0.18 12.14 5.87
C ARG A 111 1.64 12.12 6.26
N ARG A 112 2.53 11.68 5.38
CA ARG A 112 3.93 11.50 5.72
C ARG A 112 4.88 12.02 4.66
N ASP A 113 6.05 12.44 5.10
CA ASP A 113 7.20 12.68 4.24
C ASP A 113 8.20 11.54 4.42
N LEU A 114 8.83 11.17 3.32
CA LEU A 114 9.80 10.08 3.29
C LEU A 114 11.22 10.62 3.06
N MET A 115 12.17 10.05 3.78
CA MET A 115 13.59 10.18 3.49
C MET A 115 14.20 8.78 3.44
N SER A 116 14.80 8.41 2.31
CA SER A 116 15.38 7.06 2.10
C SER A 116 14.41 5.91 2.40
N GLY A 117 13.11 6.09 2.12
CA GLY A 117 12.07 5.08 2.33
C GLY A 117 11.54 4.98 3.77
N PHE A 118 12.01 5.82 4.69
CA PHE A 118 11.52 5.90 6.07
C PHE A 118 10.69 7.17 6.28
N SER A 119 9.62 7.06 7.08
CA SER A 119 8.85 8.23 7.49
C SER A 119 9.66 9.09 8.44
N VAL A 120 9.97 10.32 8.05
CA VAL A 120 10.71 11.30 8.86
C VAL A 120 9.79 12.34 9.47
N PHE A 121 8.65 12.56 8.85
CA PHE A 121 7.57 13.42 9.33
C PHE A 121 6.24 12.71 9.17
N GLY A 122 5.29 12.99 10.06
CA GLY A 122 3.94 12.46 9.97
C GLY A 122 2.96 13.36 10.70
N GLN A 123 1.89 13.73 10.01
CA GLN A 123 0.78 14.49 10.55
C GLN A 123 -0.48 13.63 10.51
N ILE A 124 -1.22 13.55 11.63
CA ILE A 124 -2.54 12.92 11.63
C ILE A 124 -3.48 13.79 10.81
N VAL A 125 -4.25 13.15 9.97
CA VAL A 125 -5.25 13.81 9.13
C VAL A 125 -6.57 13.03 9.18
N GLU A 126 -7.66 13.77 9.08
CA GLU A 126 -9.00 13.24 8.84
C GLU A 126 -9.31 13.38 7.35
N ASN A 127 -9.77 12.29 6.72
CA ASN A 127 -10.10 12.29 5.31
C ASN A 127 -11.16 11.21 5.01
N ASP A 128 -12.38 11.66 4.77
CA ASP A 128 -13.54 10.79 4.55
C ASP A 128 -13.35 9.78 3.41
N SER A 129 -12.61 10.13 2.36
CA SER A 129 -12.38 9.22 1.23
C SER A 129 -11.43 8.09 1.61
N ILE A 130 -10.40 8.39 2.42
CA ILE A 130 -9.49 7.38 2.97
C ILE A 130 -10.23 6.51 3.99
N ASP A 131 -11.03 7.10 4.86
CA ASP A 131 -11.77 6.38 5.90
C ASP A 131 -12.73 5.35 5.29
N ARG A 132 -13.51 5.76 4.30
CA ARG A 132 -14.39 4.84 3.55
C ARG A 132 -13.61 3.74 2.83
N LEU A 133 -12.45 4.06 2.25
CA LEU A 133 -11.57 3.10 1.60
C LEU A 133 -11.05 2.06 2.59
N LEU A 134 -10.56 2.49 3.76
CA LEU A 134 -10.03 1.59 4.79
C LEU A 134 -11.10 0.64 5.35
N VAL A 135 -12.32 1.11 5.56
CA VAL A 135 -13.44 0.27 5.96
C VAL A 135 -13.74 -0.80 4.91
N LYS A 136 -13.76 -0.43 3.62
CA LYS A 136 -13.96 -1.40 2.52
C LYS A 136 -12.83 -2.43 2.46
N ILE A 137 -11.57 -2.01 2.66
CA ILE A 137 -10.42 -2.94 2.72
C ILE A 137 -10.59 -3.92 3.89
N ALA A 138 -10.92 -3.43 5.08
CA ALA A 138 -11.11 -4.29 6.25
C ALA A 138 -12.22 -5.32 6.04
N THR A 139 -13.34 -4.90 5.44
CA THR A 139 -14.49 -5.76 5.13
C THR A 139 -14.13 -6.78 4.04
N GLY A 140 -13.52 -6.34 2.95
CA GLY A 140 -13.13 -7.23 1.84
C GLY A 140 -12.08 -8.27 2.23
N LEU A 141 -11.19 -7.93 3.16
CA LEU A 141 -10.22 -8.88 3.72
C LEU A 141 -10.82 -9.80 4.78
N ASP A 142 -12.05 -9.56 5.26
CA ASP A 142 -12.51 -10.14 6.52
C ASP A 142 -11.44 -10.00 7.62
N LEU A 143 -10.91 -8.80 7.74
CA LEU A 143 -9.73 -8.52 8.56
C LEU A 143 -9.97 -8.88 10.03
N ARG A 144 -8.97 -9.55 10.63
CA ARG A 144 -8.86 -9.72 12.08
C ARG A 144 -7.41 -9.46 12.47
N GLY A 145 -7.20 -8.42 13.27
CA GLY A 145 -5.86 -7.94 13.64
C GLY A 145 -5.49 -6.63 12.95
N SER A 146 -4.21 -6.32 12.86
CA SER A 146 -3.70 -5.04 12.36
C SER A 146 -2.93 -5.20 11.05
N ILE A 147 -3.13 -4.25 10.13
CA ILE A 147 -2.37 -4.11 8.89
C ILE A 147 -1.95 -2.66 8.71
N ASN A 148 -1.00 -2.45 7.82
CA ASN A 148 -0.61 -1.14 7.35
C ASN A 148 -0.98 -0.99 5.88
N VAL A 149 -1.72 0.07 5.55
CA VAL A 149 -2.09 0.43 4.18
C VAL A 149 -1.31 1.67 3.77
N GLN A 150 -0.77 1.69 2.56
CA GLN A 150 -0.07 2.84 2.00
C GLN A 150 -0.76 3.29 0.73
N LEU A 151 -0.96 4.58 0.60
CA LEU A 151 -1.68 5.17 -0.51
C LEU A 151 -1.18 6.58 -0.82
N ARG A 152 -1.49 7.05 -2.03
CA ARG A 152 -1.37 8.45 -2.44
C ARG A 152 -2.71 8.97 -2.88
N ILE A 153 -2.97 10.25 -2.62
CA ILE A 153 -4.13 10.93 -3.21
C ILE A 153 -3.70 11.50 -4.56
N VAL A 154 -4.53 11.28 -5.58
CA VAL A 154 -4.36 11.84 -6.92
C VAL A 154 -5.73 12.26 -7.43
N ASN A 155 -5.90 13.53 -7.75
CA ASN A 155 -7.18 14.13 -8.13
C ASN A 155 -8.29 13.83 -7.10
N GLY A 156 -7.97 13.95 -5.80
CA GLY A 156 -8.88 13.71 -4.68
C GLY A 156 -9.20 12.23 -4.41
N LEU A 157 -8.66 11.27 -5.17
CA LEU A 157 -8.90 9.83 -5.00
C LEU A 157 -7.70 9.14 -4.31
N PRO A 158 -7.94 8.30 -3.29
CA PRO A 158 -6.90 7.57 -2.57
C PRO A 158 -6.52 6.27 -3.29
N TYR A 159 -5.38 6.25 -3.98
CA TYR A 159 -4.84 5.09 -4.69
C TYR A 159 -3.96 4.24 -3.77
N VAL A 160 -4.41 3.02 -3.46
CA VAL A 160 -3.65 2.08 -2.64
C VAL A 160 -2.58 1.39 -3.47
N PHE A 161 -1.32 1.48 -3.04
CA PHE A 161 -0.20 0.83 -3.73
C PHE A 161 0.49 -0.25 -2.90
N GLU A 162 0.18 -0.36 -1.59
CA GLU A 162 0.75 -1.41 -0.72
C GLU A 162 -0.15 -1.72 0.48
N ILE A 163 -0.29 -3.01 0.79
CA ILE A 163 -0.95 -3.53 2.00
C ILE A 163 0.02 -4.49 2.71
N ASN A 164 0.38 -4.18 3.94
CA ASN A 164 1.34 -4.96 4.73
C ASN A 164 0.71 -5.53 6.00
N PRO A 165 0.81 -6.84 6.26
CA PRO A 165 0.28 -7.49 7.48
C PRO A 165 1.23 -7.33 8.66
N ARG A 166 1.76 -6.15 8.83
CA ARG A 166 2.70 -5.81 9.89
C ARG A 166 2.43 -4.41 10.41
N PHE A 167 2.91 -4.17 11.62
CA PHE A 167 3.03 -2.82 12.13
C PHE A 167 4.03 -2.05 11.27
N SER A 168 3.75 -0.78 11.02
CA SER A 168 4.66 0.09 10.27
C SER A 168 5.71 0.74 11.20
N SER A 169 6.67 1.46 10.60
CA SER A 169 7.59 2.31 11.35
C SER A 169 6.90 3.39 12.18
N THR A 170 5.63 3.70 11.86
CA THR A 170 4.83 4.69 12.59
C THR A 170 4.09 4.13 13.82
N VAL A 171 4.30 2.87 14.19
CA VAL A 171 3.58 2.21 15.30
C VAL A 171 3.71 2.96 16.63
N ARG A 172 4.90 3.48 16.94
CA ARG A 172 5.13 4.26 18.16
C ARG A 172 4.36 5.57 18.16
N PHE A 173 4.30 6.24 17.02
CA PHE A 173 3.49 7.46 16.87
C PHE A 173 2.01 7.15 17.02
N ARG A 174 1.50 6.08 16.41
CA ARG A 174 0.11 5.65 16.55
C ARG A 174 -0.28 5.45 18.02
N ASP A 175 0.59 4.80 18.78
CA ASP A 175 0.36 4.52 20.21
C ASP A 175 0.24 5.82 21.02
N LEU A 176 1.07 6.84 20.74
CA LEU A 176 1.00 8.15 21.38
C LEU A 176 -0.32 8.87 21.14
N PHE A 177 -0.96 8.64 19.99
CA PHE A 177 -2.25 9.20 19.62
C PHE A 177 -3.44 8.27 19.94
N GLY A 178 -3.22 7.25 20.78
CA GLY A 178 -4.29 6.38 21.26
C GLY A 178 -4.66 5.22 20.33
N PHE A 179 -4.01 5.08 19.17
CA PHE A 179 -4.19 3.94 18.30
C PHE A 179 -3.27 2.78 18.72
N LYS A 180 -3.73 2.04 19.71
CA LYS A 180 -2.94 1.01 20.41
C LYS A 180 -3.07 -0.38 19.76
N ASP A 181 -2.91 -0.45 18.44
CA ASP A 181 -3.11 -1.67 17.67
C ASP A 181 -2.20 -2.84 18.10
N VAL A 182 -1.02 -2.58 18.65
CA VAL A 182 -0.14 -3.60 19.24
C VAL A 182 -0.82 -4.26 20.44
N LEU A 183 -1.41 -3.46 21.34
CA LEU A 183 -2.11 -3.99 22.52
C LEU A 183 -3.42 -4.68 22.14
N TRP A 184 -4.14 -4.15 21.15
CA TRP A 184 -5.43 -4.72 20.74
C TRP A 184 -5.31 -6.07 20.03
N VAL A 185 -4.13 -6.45 19.54
CA VAL A 185 -3.87 -7.76 18.93
C VAL A 185 -3.31 -8.80 19.91
N LEU A 186 -2.98 -8.41 21.13
CA LEU A 186 -2.57 -9.33 22.21
C LEU A 186 -3.78 -10.01 22.82
#